data_8cabdc7978852f87ec2a5b065c8f3b15
#
_entry.id   8cabdc7978852f87ec2a5b065c8f3b15
#
_cell.length_a   1.000
_cell.length_b   1.000
_cell.length_c   1.000
_cell.angle_alpha   90.00
_cell.angle_beta   90.00
_cell.angle_gamma   90.00
#
_symmetry.space_group_name_H-M   'P 1'
#
loop_
_entity.id
_entity.type
_entity.pdbx_description
1 polymer ?
#
loop_
_entity_poly.entity_id
_entity_poly.type
_entity_poly.pdbx_seq_one_letter_code
_entity_poly.pdbx_strand_id
1 'polypeptide(L)'
;MTLNEFKAWLKEKMPDNFRENEPMQAHTSFRIGGPADLLVLPADVHQLEEVVAKARQEKIPLTVIGNGSNLLVKDKGIRGLVVKLGNSIKNVVCQDDKIIAEAGVSLAVVANKAGACSLTGLEFAVGIPGSIGGAVFMNAGAYDGEMSKVVTKVTVLTVDGEIKKLSKEDLTFCYRHSSIQDNGA
;
A
#
# COMPACT_ATOMS: atom_id res chain seq x y z
N MET A 1 -3.00 -23.07 -10.87
CA MET A 1 -4.07 -23.14 -9.83
C MET A 1 -5.24 -22.27 -10.25
N THR A 2 -6.46 -22.73 -10.03
CA THR A 2 -7.67 -21.93 -10.21
C THR A 2 -7.85 -20.95 -9.05
N LEU A 3 -8.68 -19.91 -9.22
CA LEU A 3 -9.01 -18.98 -8.14
C LEU A 3 -9.64 -19.71 -6.92
N ASN A 4 -10.41 -20.79 -7.16
CA ASN A 4 -11.00 -21.60 -6.09
C ASN A 4 -9.94 -22.39 -5.28
N GLU A 5 -8.92 -22.90 -5.91
CA GLU A 5 -7.81 -23.57 -5.21
C GLU A 5 -6.97 -22.55 -4.43
N PHE A 6 -6.75 -21.35 -5.00
CA PHE A 6 -6.08 -20.26 -4.29
C PHE A 6 -6.88 -19.81 -3.05
N LYS A 7 -8.19 -19.72 -3.17
CA LYS A 7 -9.10 -19.46 -2.05
C LYS A 7 -9.00 -20.54 -0.95
N ALA A 8 -8.93 -21.82 -1.34
CA ALA A 8 -8.76 -22.91 -0.37
C ALA A 8 -7.42 -22.78 0.39
N TRP A 9 -6.35 -22.42 -0.31
CA TRP A 9 -5.07 -22.11 0.29
C TRP A 9 -5.14 -20.94 1.28
N LEU A 10 -5.83 -19.84 0.92
CA LEU A 10 -6.04 -18.70 1.83
C LEU A 10 -6.82 -19.10 3.11
N LYS A 11 -7.84 -19.97 2.97
CA LYS A 11 -8.60 -20.49 4.12
C LYS A 11 -7.73 -21.26 5.09
N GLU A 12 -6.77 -22.02 4.59
CA GLU A 12 -5.83 -22.78 5.41
C GLU A 12 -4.80 -21.87 6.09
N LYS A 13 -4.21 -20.93 5.33
CA LYS A 13 -3.08 -20.10 5.77
C LYS A 13 -3.46 -18.84 6.52
N MET A 14 -4.59 -18.24 6.16
CA MET A 14 -5.00 -16.90 6.63
C MET A 14 -6.52 -16.83 6.90
N PRO A 15 -7.11 -17.76 7.70
CA PRO A 15 -8.55 -17.89 7.84
C PRO A 15 -9.25 -16.58 8.26
N ASP A 16 -8.62 -15.78 9.11
CA ASP A 16 -9.19 -14.54 9.65
C ASP A 16 -8.85 -13.29 8.82
N ASN A 17 -7.89 -13.40 7.91
CA ASN A 17 -7.28 -12.27 7.22
C ASN A 17 -7.69 -12.15 5.75
N PHE A 18 -8.73 -12.86 5.31
CA PHE A 18 -9.26 -12.70 3.97
C PHE A 18 -10.78 -12.61 3.93
N ARG A 19 -11.30 -12.04 2.86
CA ARG A 19 -12.73 -11.90 2.57
C ARG A 19 -12.99 -12.31 1.12
N GLU A 20 -14.15 -12.89 0.89
CA GLU A 20 -14.62 -13.28 -0.45
C GLU A 20 -15.72 -12.34 -0.90
N ASN A 21 -15.75 -12.01 -2.20
CA ASN A 21 -16.73 -11.11 -2.78
C ASN A 21 -16.90 -9.81 -1.98
N GLU A 22 -15.79 -9.28 -1.49
CA GLU A 22 -15.80 -8.14 -0.58
C GLU A 22 -16.16 -6.85 -1.33
N PRO A 23 -17.21 -6.14 -0.92
CA PRO A 23 -17.63 -4.90 -1.57
C PRO A 23 -16.58 -3.80 -1.43
N MET A 24 -15.99 -3.37 -2.54
CA MET A 24 -14.92 -2.36 -2.54
C MET A 24 -15.39 -0.98 -2.10
N GLN A 25 -16.69 -0.70 -2.12
CA GLN A 25 -17.28 0.51 -1.51
C GLN A 25 -16.90 0.69 -0.03
N ALA A 26 -16.66 -0.39 0.70
CA ALA A 26 -16.20 -0.35 2.10
C ALA A 26 -14.70 0.00 2.23
N HIS A 27 -13.96 -0.02 1.12
CA HIS A 27 -12.51 0.14 1.08
C HIS A 27 -12.05 1.33 0.24
N THR A 28 -12.96 2.15 -0.25
CA THR A 28 -12.67 3.36 -1.03
C THR A 28 -13.25 4.61 -0.38
N SER A 29 -12.58 5.74 -0.53
CA SER A 29 -13.09 7.03 -0.03
C SER A 29 -14.33 7.50 -0.79
N PHE A 30 -14.50 7.10 -2.04
CA PHE A 30 -15.70 7.38 -2.82
C PHE A 30 -16.93 6.60 -2.36
N ARG A 31 -16.74 5.54 -1.55
CA ARG A 31 -17.81 4.66 -1.03
C ARG A 31 -18.65 4.03 -2.14
N ILE A 32 -18.05 3.79 -3.28
CA ILE A 32 -18.61 3.07 -4.43
C ILE A 32 -17.61 2.00 -4.88
N GLY A 33 -18.10 0.98 -5.55
CA GLY A 33 -17.30 -0.11 -6.10
C GLY A 33 -17.91 -1.47 -5.88
N GLY A 34 -17.95 -2.28 -6.94
CA GLY A 34 -18.36 -3.67 -6.91
C GLY A 34 -17.37 -4.55 -6.14
N PRO A 35 -17.63 -5.87 -6.06
CA PRO A 35 -16.85 -6.77 -5.21
C PRO A 35 -15.46 -7.07 -5.76
N ALA A 36 -14.49 -7.21 -4.86
CA ALA A 36 -13.25 -7.93 -5.13
C ALA A 36 -13.52 -9.43 -5.00
N ASP A 37 -12.99 -10.26 -5.91
CA ASP A 37 -13.14 -11.72 -5.81
C ASP A 37 -12.58 -12.21 -4.48
N LEU A 38 -11.37 -11.77 -4.14
CA LEU A 38 -10.69 -12.04 -2.88
C LEU A 38 -10.04 -10.75 -2.37
N LEU A 39 -10.22 -10.44 -1.10
CA LEU A 39 -9.51 -9.38 -0.40
C LEU A 39 -8.69 -10.00 0.74
N VAL A 40 -7.40 -9.67 0.83
CA VAL A 40 -6.52 -10.08 1.92
C VAL A 40 -6.05 -8.86 2.71
N LEU A 41 -6.04 -9.01 4.03
CA LEU A 41 -5.57 -8.03 5.00
C LEU A 41 -4.39 -8.67 5.77
N PRO A 42 -3.17 -8.67 5.23
CA PRO A 42 -2.05 -9.39 5.84
C PRO A 42 -1.79 -8.89 7.26
N ALA A 43 -1.57 -9.81 8.20
CA ALA A 43 -1.30 -9.50 9.60
C ALA A 43 0.08 -8.88 9.80
N ASP A 44 1.03 -9.20 8.93
CA ASP A 44 2.41 -8.75 8.98
C ASP A 44 3.09 -8.84 7.60
N VAL A 45 4.36 -8.44 7.54
CA VAL A 45 5.15 -8.49 6.30
C VAL A 45 5.34 -9.91 5.79
N HIS A 46 5.49 -10.90 6.68
CA HIS A 46 5.68 -12.30 6.29
C HIS A 46 4.43 -12.84 5.56
N GLN A 47 3.23 -12.59 6.09
CA GLN A 47 2.00 -12.95 5.39
C GLN A 47 1.85 -12.21 4.05
N LEU A 48 2.29 -10.95 3.98
CA LEU A 48 2.31 -10.21 2.73
C LEU A 48 3.23 -10.88 1.70
N GLU A 49 4.44 -11.25 2.09
CA GLU A 49 5.39 -11.97 1.23
C GLU A 49 4.81 -13.29 0.72
N GLU A 50 4.26 -14.10 1.63
CA GLU A 50 3.66 -15.40 1.28
C GLU A 50 2.53 -15.25 0.25
N VAL A 51 1.61 -14.30 0.47
CA VAL A 51 0.45 -14.14 -0.40
C VAL A 51 0.84 -13.58 -1.77
N VAL A 52 1.79 -12.65 -1.82
CA VAL A 52 2.29 -12.08 -3.08
C VAL A 52 3.04 -13.14 -3.88
N ALA A 53 3.96 -13.86 -3.25
CA ALA A 53 4.71 -14.94 -3.89
C ALA A 53 3.78 -16.04 -4.45
N LYS A 54 2.77 -16.43 -3.65
CA LYS A 54 1.80 -17.45 -4.07
C LYS A 54 0.91 -16.96 -5.20
N ALA A 55 0.38 -15.75 -5.12
CA ALA A 55 -0.44 -15.17 -6.18
C ALA A 55 0.31 -15.11 -7.52
N ARG A 56 1.59 -14.73 -7.48
CA ARG A 56 2.45 -14.72 -8.64
C ARG A 56 2.71 -16.12 -9.22
N GLN A 57 3.14 -17.07 -8.38
CA GLN A 57 3.37 -18.45 -8.79
C GLN A 57 2.17 -19.00 -9.55
N GLU A 58 0.97 -18.67 -9.09
CA GLU A 58 -0.28 -19.16 -9.64
C GLU A 58 -0.88 -18.24 -10.71
N LYS A 59 -0.20 -17.16 -11.05
CA LYS A 59 -0.63 -16.14 -12.04
C LYS A 59 -2.01 -15.54 -11.71
N ILE A 60 -2.30 -15.37 -10.43
CA ILE A 60 -3.51 -14.68 -9.96
C ILE A 60 -3.29 -13.17 -10.13
N PRO A 61 -4.20 -12.44 -10.81
CA PRO A 61 -4.12 -10.99 -10.90
C PRO A 61 -4.08 -10.37 -9.50
N LEU A 62 -3.13 -9.47 -9.25
CA LEU A 62 -2.91 -8.83 -7.96
C LEU A 62 -3.12 -7.33 -8.06
N THR A 63 -3.88 -6.78 -7.12
CA THR A 63 -4.06 -5.34 -6.92
C THR A 63 -3.73 -5.00 -5.49
N VAL A 64 -2.77 -4.11 -5.26
CA VAL A 64 -2.41 -3.63 -3.91
C VAL A 64 -3.08 -2.29 -3.67
N ILE A 65 -3.71 -2.13 -2.50
CA ILE A 65 -4.34 -0.89 -2.09
C ILE A 65 -3.91 -0.47 -0.68
N GLY A 66 -3.83 0.84 -0.47
CA GLY A 66 -3.75 1.43 0.86
C GLY A 66 -5.13 1.80 1.39
N ASN A 67 -5.33 3.06 1.76
CA ASN A 67 -6.62 3.56 2.27
C ASN A 67 -7.72 3.73 1.19
N GLY A 68 -7.41 3.45 -0.08
CA GLY A 68 -8.39 3.57 -1.17
C GLY A 68 -8.84 5.00 -1.49
N SER A 69 -8.04 6.00 -1.11
CA SER A 69 -8.40 7.42 -1.28
C SER A 69 -8.25 7.93 -2.73
N ASN A 70 -7.47 7.24 -3.55
CA ASN A 70 -7.24 7.56 -4.95
C ASN A 70 -7.71 6.42 -5.88
N LEU A 71 -8.71 5.65 -5.46
CA LEU A 71 -9.18 4.47 -6.18
C LEU A 71 -10.67 4.59 -6.48
N LEU A 72 -11.01 4.48 -7.77
CA LEU A 72 -12.37 4.34 -8.25
C LEU A 72 -12.57 2.91 -8.78
N VAL A 73 -13.42 2.14 -8.12
CA VAL A 73 -13.75 0.77 -8.52
C VAL A 73 -15.11 0.75 -9.22
N LYS A 74 -15.16 0.14 -10.42
CA LYS A 74 -16.39 -0.02 -11.18
C LYS A 74 -17.33 -1.05 -10.52
N ASP A 75 -18.60 -1.06 -10.91
CA ASP A 75 -19.63 -1.98 -10.39
C ASP A 75 -19.28 -3.47 -10.60
N LYS A 76 -18.53 -3.79 -11.65
CA LYS A 76 -18.02 -5.15 -11.90
C LYS A 76 -16.95 -5.58 -10.89
N GLY A 77 -16.43 -4.67 -10.06
CA GLY A 77 -15.44 -4.96 -9.04
C GLY A 77 -14.05 -5.25 -9.59
N ILE A 78 -13.23 -5.93 -8.78
CA ILE A 78 -11.84 -6.29 -9.09
C ILE A 78 -11.71 -7.81 -9.18
N ARG A 79 -11.17 -8.29 -10.30
CA ARG A 79 -10.93 -9.73 -10.50
C ARG A 79 -9.59 -10.13 -9.92
N GLY A 80 -9.54 -11.33 -9.33
CA GLY A 80 -8.34 -11.87 -8.69
C GLY A 80 -8.21 -11.47 -7.22
N LEU A 81 -7.02 -11.12 -6.83
CA LEU A 81 -6.65 -10.81 -5.44
C LEU A 81 -6.46 -9.31 -5.23
N VAL A 82 -7.12 -8.76 -4.24
CA VAL A 82 -6.81 -7.43 -3.68
C VAL A 82 -6.08 -7.62 -2.36
N VAL A 83 -4.93 -6.99 -2.21
CA VAL A 83 -4.20 -6.91 -0.93
C VAL A 83 -4.33 -5.50 -0.39
N LYS A 84 -4.91 -5.35 0.80
CA LYS A 84 -5.04 -4.06 1.48
C LYS A 84 -4.06 -3.97 2.63
N LEU A 85 -3.16 -2.98 2.54
CA LEU A 85 -2.27 -2.61 3.64
C LEU A 85 -2.96 -1.61 4.57
N GLY A 86 -2.63 -1.65 5.86
CA GLY A 86 -3.08 -0.61 6.80
C GLY A 86 -3.64 -1.09 8.13
N ASN A 87 -4.03 -2.36 8.29
CA ASN A 87 -4.52 -2.85 9.58
C ASN A 87 -3.39 -3.26 10.52
N SER A 88 -2.33 -3.86 10.02
CA SER A 88 -1.24 -4.44 10.81
C SER A 88 0.13 -3.90 10.42
N ILE A 89 0.35 -3.59 9.13
CA ILE A 89 1.59 -3.00 8.60
C ILE A 89 1.49 -1.48 8.71
N LYS A 90 1.55 -0.95 9.94
CA LYS A 90 1.31 0.48 10.24
C LYS A 90 2.17 1.05 11.38
N ASN A 91 3.37 0.50 11.57
CA ASN A 91 4.28 1.06 12.56
C ASN A 91 4.92 2.36 12.05
N VAL A 92 5.15 3.30 12.96
CA VAL A 92 5.82 4.58 12.68
C VAL A 92 6.72 4.97 13.84
N VAL A 93 8.00 5.19 13.56
CA VAL A 93 8.99 5.59 14.55
C VAL A 93 9.75 6.84 14.09
N CYS A 94 10.15 7.64 15.05
CA CYS A 94 11.08 8.76 14.87
C CYS A 94 12.48 8.27 15.25
N GLN A 95 13.44 8.46 14.37
CA GLN A 95 14.83 8.11 14.62
C GLN A 95 15.73 9.25 14.09
N ASP A 96 16.37 9.93 15.00
CA ASP A 96 17.22 11.09 14.71
C ASP A 96 16.44 12.17 13.90
N ASP A 97 16.88 12.48 12.70
CA ASP A 97 16.30 13.43 11.75
C ASP A 97 15.31 12.81 10.77
N LYS A 98 14.83 11.57 11.02
CA LYS A 98 14.03 10.77 10.08
C LYS A 98 12.81 10.18 10.72
N ILE A 99 11.78 10.01 9.89
CA ILE A 99 10.62 9.16 10.20
C ILE A 99 10.75 7.87 9.40
N ILE A 100 10.65 6.73 10.08
CA ILE A 100 10.53 5.41 9.45
C ILE A 100 9.08 4.98 9.62
N ALA A 101 8.39 4.73 8.53
CA ALA A 101 6.98 4.38 8.53
C ALA A 101 6.70 3.20 7.60
N GLU A 102 5.89 2.26 8.06
CA GLU A 102 5.39 1.16 7.26
C GLU A 102 4.30 1.64 6.28
N ALA A 103 4.20 1.00 5.12
CA ALA A 103 3.40 1.44 3.98
C ALA A 103 1.91 1.68 4.28
N GLY A 104 1.34 0.98 5.26
CA GLY A 104 -0.06 1.10 5.67
C GLY A 104 -0.37 2.27 6.61
N VAL A 105 0.64 2.96 7.16
CA VAL A 105 0.40 4.12 8.06
C VAL A 105 -0.31 5.23 7.30
N SER A 106 -1.29 5.87 7.93
CA SER A 106 -1.92 7.08 7.38
C SER A 106 -0.88 8.20 7.22
N LEU A 107 -0.90 8.87 6.08
CA LEU A 107 0.03 9.98 5.79
C LEU A 107 -0.09 11.11 6.84
N ALA A 108 -1.31 11.42 7.27
CA ALA A 108 -1.54 12.40 8.34
C ALA A 108 -0.91 11.97 9.69
N VAL A 109 -0.92 10.69 10.02
CA VAL A 109 -0.25 10.16 11.23
C VAL A 109 1.26 10.34 11.13
N VAL A 110 1.85 10.07 9.95
CA VAL A 110 3.29 10.28 9.71
C VAL A 110 3.66 11.76 9.86
N ALA A 111 2.87 12.66 9.27
CA ALA A 111 3.09 14.10 9.37
C ALA A 111 2.99 14.62 10.82
N ASN A 112 1.95 14.19 11.55
CA ASN A 112 1.81 14.54 12.96
C ASN A 112 2.94 14.00 13.83
N LYS A 113 3.42 12.78 13.54
CA LYS A 113 4.58 12.19 14.23
C LYS A 113 5.84 13.02 13.97
N ALA A 114 6.07 13.48 12.74
CA ALA A 114 7.19 14.36 12.40
C ALA A 114 7.14 15.66 13.23
N GLY A 115 6.00 16.33 13.27
CA GLY A 115 5.82 17.53 14.09
C GLY A 115 6.09 17.28 15.58
N ALA A 116 5.60 16.16 16.13
CA ALA A 116 5.86 15.79 17.53
C ALA A 116 7.35 15.50 17.81
N CYS A 117 8.13 15.14 16.79
CA CYS A 117 9.58 14.96 16.87
C CYS A 117 10.37 16.23 16.47
N SER A 118 9.72 17.38 16.30
CA SER A 118 10.33 18.64 15.85
C SER A 118 11.02 18.53 14.48
N LEU A 119 10.50 17.68 13.61
CA LEU A 119 10.96 17.54 12.22
C LEU A 119 10.05 18.33 11.27
N THR A 120 10.63 18.98 10.28
CA THR A 120 9.98 19.77 9.24
C THR A 120 9.97 19.04 7.90
N GLY A 121 9.15 19.51 6.94
CA GLY A 121 9.11 19.04 5.56
C GLY A 121 7.90 18.18 5.23
N LEU A 122 7.10 17.74 6.21
CA LEU A 122 5.88 16.95 6.01
C LEU A 122 4.58 17.74 6.26
N GLU A 123 4.65 19.05 6.40
CA GLU A 123 3.49 19.92 6.67
C GLU A 123 2.42 19.81 5.58
N PHE A 124 2.85 19.70 4.32
CA PHE A 124 1.95 19.53 3.17
C PHE A 124 1.08 18.28 3.26
N ALA A 125 1.53 17.28 4.00
CA ALA A 125 0.96 15.95 4.03
C ALA A 125 -0.23 15.79 5.00
N VAL A 126 -0.40 16.71 5.95
CA VAL A 126 -1.42 16.62 7.01
C VAL A 126 -2.83 16.48 6.45
N GLY A 127 -3.16 17.22 5.39
CA GLY A 127 -4.48 17.23 4.78
C GLY A 127 -4.68 16.20 3.64
N ILE A 128 -3.64 15.45 3.27
CA ILE A 128 -3.74 14.47 2.17
C ILE A 128 -4.28 13.14 2.73
N PRO A 129 -5.45 12.67 2.28
CA PRO A 129 -5.94 11.36 2.69
C PRO A 129 -5.14 10.25 2.01
N GLY A 130 -4.87 9.18 2.72
CA GLY A 130 -4.15 8.03 2.16
C GLY A 130 -3.15 7.41 3.11
N SER A 131 -2.48 6.36 2.65
CA SER A 131 -1.37 5.71 3.34
C SER A 131 -0.03 6.23 2.82
N ILE A 132 1.03 6.09 3.62
CA ILE A 132 2.38 6.52 3.22
C ILE A 132 2.86 5.74 1.99
N GLY A 133 2.59 4.43 1.88
CA GLY A 133 2.94 3.65 0.69
C GLY A 133 2.25 4.18 -0.57
N GLY A 134 0.94 4.45 -0.49
CA GLY A 134 0.19 5.06 -1.60
C GLY A 134 0.67 6.48 -1.93
N ALA A 135 1.08 7.26 -0.92
CA ALA A 135 1.62 8.60 -1.12
C ALA A 135 2.96 8.58 -1.86
N VAL A 136 3.86 7.66 -1.49
CA VAL A 136 5.15 7.48 -2.20
C VAL A 136 4.90 6.97 -3.63
N PHE A 137 4.03 5.98 -3.78
CA PHE A 137 3.65 5.42 -5.08
C PHE A 137 3.15 6.51 -6.05
N MET A 138 2.30 7.41 -5.57
CA MET A 138 1.69 8.48 -6.37
C MET A 138 2.46 9.80 -6.35
N ASN A 139 3.64 9.89 -5.73
CA ASN A 139 4.29 11.17 -5.45
C ASN A 139 3.28 12.21 -4.94
N ALA A 140 2.55 11.87 -3.89
CA ALA A 140 1.49 12.73 -3.38
C ALA A 140 2.04 14.09 -2.96
N GLY A 141 1.32 15.16 -3.29
CA GLY A 141 1.74 16.53 -2.98
C GLY A 141 0.57 17.48 -2.87
N ALA A 142 0.77 18.53 -2.10
CA ALA A 142 -0.12 19.66 -1.90
C ALA A 142 0.69 20.87 -1.40
N TYR A 143 0.20 22.09 -1.63
CA TYR A 143 0.81 23.32 -1.08
C TYR A 143 2.32 23.41 -1.35
N ASP A 144 2.73 23.18 -2.59
CA ASP A 144 4.13 23.20 -3.05
C ASP A 144 5.06 22.14 -2.41
N GLY A 145 4.52 21.26 -1.56
CA GLY A 145 5.20 20.10 -1.01
C GLY A 145 4.83 18.81 -1.75
N GLU A 146 5.73 17.85 -1.83
CA GLU A 146 5.49 16.52 -2.40
C GLU A 146 6.44 15.47 -1.83
N MET A 147 6.09 14.18 -1.99
CA MET A 147 6.88 13.07 -1.43
C MET A 147 8.31 13.04 -1.94
N SER A 148 8.57 13.38 -3.19
CA SER A 148 9.92 13.43 -3.78
C SER A 148 10.91 14.31 -3.01
N LYS A 149 10.41 15.33 -2.32
CA LYS A 149 11.25 16.27 -1.55
C LYS A 149 11.70 15.71 -0.20
N VAL A 150 10.95 14.75 0.35
CA VAL A 150 11.16 14.25 1.73
C VAL A 150 11.56 12.77 1.79
N VAL A 151 11.27 11.98 0.77
CA VAL A 151 11.65 10.56 0.72
C VAL A 151 13.15 10.44 0.50
N THR A 152 13.81 9.68 1.38
CA THR A 152 15.24 9.37 1.29
C THR A 152 15.52 7.91 0.97
N LYS A 153 14.60 6.99 1.37
CA LYS A 153 14.73 5.54 1.15
C LYS A 153 13.35 4.89 1.14
N VAL A 154 13.17 3.90 0.30
CA VAL A 154 11.96 3.06 0.27
C VAL A 154 12.36 1.60 0.28
N THR A 155 11.70 0.80 1.12
CA THR A 155 11.76 -0.66 1.05
C THR A 155 10.54 -1.15 0.32
N VAL A 156 10.73 -1.89 -0.77
CA VAL A 156 9.65 -2.44 -1.60
C VAL A 156 9.67 -3.96 -1.59
N LEU A 157 8.49 -4.55 -1.67
CA LEU A 157 8.31 -5.95 -2.04
C LEU A 157 8.02 -5.97 -3.54
N THR A 158 8.92 -6.56 -4.32
CA THR A 158 8.75 -6.65 -5.77
C THR A 158 7.73 -7.73 -6.14
N VAL A 159 7.21 -7.67 -7.37
CA VAL A 159 6.35 -8.73 -7.91
C VAL A 159 7.05 -10.09 -7.93
N ASP A 160 8.37 -10.12 -7.86
CA ASP A 160 9.19 -11.33 -7.76
C ASP A 160 9.23 -11.92 -6.34
N GLY A 161 8.64 -11.22 -5.36
CA GLY A 161 8.65 -11.60 -3.96
C GLY A 161 9.97 -11.24 -3.25
N GLU A 162 10.81 -10.41 -3.86
CA GLU A 162 12.07 -9.95 -3.27
C GLU A 162 11.88 -8.63 -2.51
N ILE A 163 12.48 -8.52 -1.34
CA ILE A 163 12.58 -7.24 -0.64
C ILE A 163 13.79 -6.47 -1.17
N LYS A 164 13.54 -5.28 -1.73
CA LYS A 164 14.57 -4.36 -2.21
C LYS A 164 14.53 -3.05 -1.43
N LYS A 165 15.73 -2.51 -1.15
CA LYS A 165 15.90 -1.18 -0.56
C LYS A 165 16.34 -0.24 -1.66
N LEU A 166 15.51 0.75 -1.96
CA LEU A 166 15.76 1.78 -2.95
C LEU A 166 16.17 3.08 -2.24
N SER A 167 17.28 3.64 -2.62
CA SER A 167 17.70 4.98 -2.19
C SER A 167 16.96 6.06 -2.99
N LYS A 168 17.14 7.32 -2.65
CA LYS A 168 16.52 8.43 -3.39
C LYS A 168 16.98 8.45 -4.86
N GLU A 169 18.22 8.09 -5.10
CA GLU A 169 18.87 8.04 -6.42
C GLU A 169 18.29 6.93 -7.32
N ASP A 170 17.77 5.86 -6.71
CA ASP A 170 17.12 4.75 -7.41
C ASP A 170 15.66 5.07 -7.78
N LEU A 171 15.13 6.20 -7.30
CA LEU A 171 13.73 6.60 -7.45
C LEU A 171 13.62 7.81 -8.39
N THR A 172 12.75 7.70 -9.36
CA THR A 172 12.33 8.84 -10.20
C THR A 172 10.91 9.21 -9.83
N PHE A 173 10.70 10.52 -9.65
CA PHE A 173 9.38 11.07 -9.36
C PHE A 173 9.00 12.12 -10.39
N CYS A 174 7.75 12.13 -10.79
CA CYS A 174 7.14 13.22 -11.55
C CYS A 174 5.70 13.47 -11.06
N TYR A 175 4.94 14.32 -11.74
CA TYR A 175 3.59 14.66 -11.31
C TYR A 175 2.70 13.41 -11.20
N ARG A 176 2.23 13.11 -9.98
CA ARG A 176 1.36 11.96 -9.66
C ARG A 176 1.95 10.59 -10.05
N HIS A 177 3.28 10.49 -10.07
CA HIS A 177 3.95 9.26 -10.48
C HIS A 177 5.28 9.06 -9.74
N SER A 178 5.63 7.80 -9.50
CA SER A 178 6.96 7.36 -9.09
C SER A 178 7.38 6.12 -9.89
N SER A 179 8.69 5.90 -10.07
CA SER A 179 9.23 4.74 -10.78
C SER A 179 8.84 3.39 -10.16
N ILE A 180 8.33 3.38 -8.93
CA ILE A 180 7.77 2.18 -8.30
C ILE A 180 6.59 1.63 -9.12
N GLN A 181 5.81 2.52 -9.79
CA GLN A 181 4.69 2.11 -10.65
C GLN A 181 5.16 1.33 -11.88
N ASP A 182 6.34 1.63 -12.39
CA ASP A 182 6.87 1.04 -13.62
C ASP A 182 7.55 -0.31 -13.35
N ASN A 183 8.08 -0.49 -12.14
CA ASN A 183 8.90 -1.63 -11.75
C ASN A 183 8.09 -2.79 -11.15
N GLY A 184 6.77 -2.70 -11.11
CA GLY A 184 5.90 -3.76 -10.60
C GLY A 184 6.12 -4.08 -9.11
N ALA A 185 6.40 -3.06 -8.31
CA ALA A 185 6.58 -3.18 -6.86
C ALA A 185 5.29 -2.86 -6.11
#